data_0b200eba5ef43de051b7190722f3e64a
#
_entry.id   0b200eba5ef43de051b7190722f3e64a
#
_cell.length_a   1.000
_cell.length_b   1.000
_cell.length_c   1.000
_cell.angle_alpha   90.00
_cell.angle_beta   90.00
_cell.angle_gamma   90.00
#
_symmetry.space_group_name_H-M   'P 1'
#
loop_
_entity.id
_entity.type
_entity.pdbx_description
1 polymer ?
#
loop_
_entity_poly.entity_id
_entity_poly.type
_entity_poly.pdbx_seq_one_letter_code
_entity_poly.pdbx_strand_id
1 'polypeptide(L)'
;MKTGYLYLQTHPDHPGMVRFLTRDTLPDTDPASDSHEPAVRYVARFSDIEAAQMHVQNSLHHQLIDIDTHMYRASLPEAMAVVESDDLKHERVWLDPALGEQELGLMEQSIRTRRNRSRNLDRLWQGVGLLFAALLVLRMLGLF
;
A
#
# COMPACT_ATOMS: atom_id res chain seq x y z
N MET A 1 -15.48 2.07 -12.26
CA MET A 1 -14.19 2.74 -12.02
C MET A 1 -14.44 4.18 -11.62
N LYS A 2 -14.10 4.54 -10.41
CA LYS A 2 -14.27 5.89 -9.88
C LYS A 2 -12.90 6.47 -9.53
N THR A 3 -12.50 7.54 -10.20
CA THR A 3 -11.25 8.25 -9.88
C THR A 3 -11.39 8.99 -8.56
N GLY A 4 -10.36 8.93 -7.72
CA GLY A 4 -10.34 9.61 -6.44
C GLY A 4 -8.94 9.73 -5.85
N TYR A 5 -8.86 10.32 -4.67
CA TYR A 5 -7.62 10.53 -3.94
C TYR A 5 -7.63 9.67 -2.68
N LEU A 6 -6.53 8.94 -2.47
CA LEU A 6 -6.22 8.26 -1.23
C LEU A 6 -5.14 9.08 -0.52
N TYR A 7 -5.34 9.37 0.74
CA TYR A 7 -4.38 10.13 1.51
C TYR A 7 -4.14 9.52 2.89
N LEU A 8 -2.92 9.70 3.36
CA LEU A 8 -2.44 9.25 4.65
C LEU A 8 -2.39 10.42 5.61
N GLN A 9 -2.95 10.21 6.79
CA GLN A 9 -2.99 11.19 7.85
C GLN A 9 -2.37 10.62 9.12
N THR A 10 -1.52 11.40 9.77
CA THR A 10 -0.95 11.06 11.07
C THR A 10 -1.45 12.03 12.13
N HIS A 11 -1.55 11.57 13.36
CA HIS A 11 -1.95 12.38 14.50
C HIS A 11 -0.83 12.39 15.55
N PRO A 12 -0.43 13.57 16.07
CA PRO A 12 0.66 13.65 17.05
C PRO A 12 0.37 12.90 18.35
N ASP A 13 -0.91 12.81 18.76
CA ASP A 13 -1.32 12.07 19.96
C ASP A 13 -1.33 10.54 19.78
N HIS A 14 -1.19 10.06 18.53
CA HIS A 14 -1.19 8.64 18.19
C HIS A 14 0.05 8.26 17.39
N PRO A 15 1.26 8.28 18.00
CA PRO A 15 2.49 7.91 17.31
C PRO A 15 2.45 6.44 16.86
N GLY A 16 2.99 6.18 15.68
CA GLY A 16 3.00 4.82 15.10
C GLY A 16 1.65 4.37 14.52
N MET A 17 0.69 5.27 14.39
CA MET A 17 -0.61 5.03 13.78
C MET A 17 -0.81 5.92 12.57
N VAL A 18 -1.48 5.37 11.54
CA VAL A 18 -1.80 6.07 10.30
C VAL A 18 -3.27 5.84 9.96
N ARG A 19 -3.91 6.87 9.45
CA ARG A 19 -5.27 6.79 8.89
C ARG A 19 -5.20 6.82 7.38
N PHE A 20 -5.93 5.91 6.74
CA PHE A 20 -6.16 5.90 5.31
C PHE A 20 -7.55 6.47 5.02
N LEU A 21 -7.58 7.55 4.28
CA LEU A 21 -8.82 8.23 3.92
C LEU A 21 -8.91 8.40 2.41
N THR A 22 -10.12 8.42 1.89
CA THR A 22 -10.40 8.60 0.46
C THR A 22 -11.34 9.78 0.25
N ARG A 23 -11.11 10.54 -0.82
CA ARG A 23 -11.96 11.64 -1.27
C ARG A 23 -12.03 11.72 -2.78
N ASP A 24 -13.11 12.30 -3.28
CA ASP A 24 -13.28 12.59 -4.72
C ASP A 24 -12.49 13.83 -5.16
N THR A 25 -12.17 14.72 -4.21
CA THR A 25 -11.43 15.97 -4.42
C THR A 25 -10.09 15.92 -3.70
N LEU A 26 -9.13 16.70 -4.19
CA LEU A 26 -7.84 16.83 -3.53
C LEU A 26 -8.02 17.30 -2.07
N PRO A 27 -7.47 16.57 -1.09
CA PRO A 27 -7.50 17.02 0.31
C PRO A 27 -6.66 18.27 0.49
N ASP A 28 -6.99 19.04 1.52
CA ASP A 28 -6.15 20.17 1.93
C ASP A 28 -4.82 19.65 2.47
N THR A 29 -3.74 20.16 1.90
CA THR A 29 -2.37 19.80 2.26
C THR A 29 -1.65 20.89 3.04
N ASP A 30 -2.35 21.97 3.38
CA ASP A 30 -1.78 23.03 4.21
C ASP A 30 -1.35 22.46 5.57
N PRO A 31 -0.20 22.90 6.08
CA PRO A 31 0.25 22.45 7.38
C PRO A 31 -0.80 22.81 8.44
N ALA A 32 -1.11 21.85 9.29
CA ALA A 32 -2.04 22.04 10.38
C ALA A 32 -1.69 23.31 11.18
N SER A 33 -2.67 24.14 11.38
CA SER A 33 -2.48 25.41 12.11
C SER A 33 -2.22 25.19 13.60
N ASP A 34 -2.57 24.00 14.10
CA ASP A 34 -2.33 23.58 15.46
C ASP A 34 -1.49 22.28 15.50
N SER A 35 -0.54 22.22 16.43
CA SER A 35 0.31 21.04 16.65
C SER A 35 -0.43 19.78 17.12
N HIS A 36 -1.68 19.91 17.50
CA HIS A 36 -2.54 18.80 17.95
C HIS A 36 -3.50 18.30 16.85
N GLU A 37 -3.54 18.95 15.71
CA GLU A 37 -4.40 18.53 14.59
C GLU A 37 -3.76 17.41 13.78
N PRO A 38 -4.59 16.51 13.19
CA PRO A 38 -4.09 15.50 12.27
C PRO A 38 -3.55 16.17 11.01
N ALA A 39 -2.38 15.71 10.57
CA ALA A 39 -1.70 16.23 9.39
C ALA A 39 -1.75 15.23 8.23
N VAL A 40 -2.07 15.72 7.03
CA VAL A 40 -1.91 14.96 5.80
C VAL A 40 -0.42 14.84 5.49
N ARG A 41 0.05 13.62 5.23
CA ARG A 41 1.47 13.33 4.99
C ARG A 41 1.76 12.86 3.57
N TYR A 42 0.76 12.31 2.90
CA TYR A 42 0.89 11.72 1.58
C TYR A 42 -0.46 11.73 0.86
N VAL A 43 -0.45 11.99 -0.44
CA VAL A 43 -1.64 11.93 -1.30
C VAL A 43 -1.29 11.25 -2.62
N ALA A 44 -2.09 10.25 -2.99
CA ALA A 44 -2.04 9.62 -4.31
C ALA A 44 -3.41 9.65 -4.99
N ARG A 45 -3.42 9.82 -6.29
CA ARG A 45 -4.60 9.76 -7.13
C ARG A 45 -4.68 8.40 -7.77
N PHE A 46 -5.82 7.73 -7.63
CA PHE A 46 -6.09 6.44 -8.24
C PHE A 46 -7.15 6.56 -9.35
N SER A 47 -7.00 5.76 -10.39
CA SER A 47 -8.02 5.62 -11.43
C SER A 47 -9.24 4.82 -10.95
N ASP A 48 -9.05 3.99 -9.93
CA ASP A 48 -10.10 3.25 -9.24
C ASP A 48 -9.87 3.31 -7.73
N ILE A 49 -10.54 4.27 -7.09
CA ILE A 49 -10.35 4.54 -5.65
C ILE A 49 -10.96 3.45 -4.77
N GLU A 50 -12.02 2.81 -5.22
CA GLU A 50 -12.69 1.75 -4.46
C GLU A 50 -11.81 0.49 -4.41
N ALA A 51 -11.20 0.14 -5.56
CA ALA A 51 -10.23 -0.94 -5.62
C ALA A 51 -8.99 -0.63 -4.76
N ALA A 52 -8.46 0.60 -4.82
CA ALA A 52 -7.33 1.02 -4.01
C ALA A 52 -7.62 0.91 -2.50
N GLN A 53 -8.79 1.36 -2.07
CA GLN A 53 -9.21 1.25 -0.67
C GLN A 53 -9.27 -0.22 -0.22
N MET A 54 -9.85 -1.08 -1.04
CA MET A 54 -9.94 -2.52 -0.75
C MET A 54 -8.56 -3.18 -0.67
N HIS A 55 -7.63 -2.83 -1.57
CA HIS A 55 -6.26 -3.36 -1.56
C HIS A 55 -5.49 -2.94 -0.31
N VAL A 56 -5.61 -1.68 0.10
CA VAL A 56 -4.99 -1.18 1.33
C VAL A 56 -5.57 -1.90 2.56
N GLN A 57 -6.89 -2.02 2.64
CA GLN A 57 -7.56 -2.73 3.74
C GLN A 57 -7.11 -4.19 3.81
N ASN A 58 -7.01 -4.88 2.68
CA ASN A 58 -6.55 -6.25 2.63
C ASN A 58 -5.06 -6.38 3.02
N SER A 59 -4.23 -5.45 2.59
CA SER A 59 -2.79 -5.46 2.89
C SER A 59 -2.48 -5.19 4.36
N LEU A 60 -3.33 -4.44 5.05
CA LEU A 60 -3.12 -3.99 6.43
C LEU A 60 -4.17 -4.53 7.41
N HIS A 61 -4.98 -5.52 7.02
CA HIS A 61 -6.08 -5.99 7.86
C HIS A 61 -5.64 -6.50 9.24
N HIS A 62 -4.43 -7.07 9.36
CA HIS A 62 -3.87 -7.48 10.65
C HIS A 62 -3.41 -6.33 11.54
N GLN A 63 -3.27 -5.13 10.98
CA GLN A 63 -2.82 -3.93 11.66
C GLN A 63 -3.96 -2.95 11.94
N LEU A 64 -5.19 -3.30 11.54
CA LEU A 64 -6.38 -2.49 11.76
C LEU A 64 -6.67 -2.36 13.25
N ILE A 65 -6.80 -1.11 13.72
CA ILE A 65 -7.15 -0.79 15.12
C ILE A 65 -8.62 -0.45 15.21
N ASP A 66 -9.09 0.39 14.30
CA ASP A 66 -10.46 0.89 14.29
C ASP A 66 -10.94 1.02 12.84
N ILE A 67 -12.03 0.29 12.55
CA ILE A 67 -12.62 0.26 11.21
C ILE A 67 -13.37 1.56 10.87
N ASP A 68 -14.00 2.18 11.85
CA ASP A 68 -14.82 3.38 11.65
C ASP A 68 -13.95 4.59 11.30
N THR A 69 -12.80 4.69 11.94
CA THR A 69 -11.83 5.76 11.69
C THR A 69 -10.76 5.40 10.66
N HIS A 70 -10.76 4.17 10.14
CA HIS A 70 -9.73 3.65 9.24
C HIS A 70 -8.31 3.82 9.78
N MET A 71 -8.14 3.53 11.07
CA MET A 71 -6.87 3.68 11.77
C MET A 71 -6.12 2.35 11.81
N TYR A 72 -4.84 2.41 11.45
CA TYR A 72 -3.95 1.25 11.37
C TYR A 72 -2.70 1.47 12.21
N ARG A 73 -2.22 0.40 12.86
CA ARG A 73 -0.93 0.39 13.54
C ARG A 73 0.18 0.11 12.53
N ALA A 74 0.61 1.14 11.86
CA ALA A 74 1.69 1.09 10.87
C ALA A 74 2.52 2.36 10.96
N SER A 75 3.81 2.26 10.64
CA SER A 75 4.65 3.45 10.46
C SER A 75 4.27 4.17 9.16
N LEU A 76 4.53 5.47 9.10
CA LEU A 76 4.24 6.23 7.88
C LEU A 76 5.01 5.71 6.65
N PRO A 77 6.32 5.37 6.73
CA PRO A 77 7.02 4.74 5.61
C PRO A 77 6.41 3.42 5.15
N GLU A 78 5.97 2.59 6.08
CA GLU A 78 5.28 1.32 5.76
C GLU A 78 3.95 1.56 5.05
N ALA A 79 3.14 2.50 5.57
CA ALA A 79 1.87 2.87 4.98
C ALA A 79 2.01 3.44 3.57
N MET A 80 2.98 4.33 3.35
CA MET A 80 3.31 4.85 2.01
C MET A 80 3.75 3.73 1.06
N ALA A 81 4.56 2.79 1.55
CA ALA A 81 5.02 1.67 0.76
C ALA A 81 3.88 0.73 0.34
N VAL A 82 2.85 0.55 1.17
CA VAL A 82 1.64 -0.20 0.79
C VAL A 82 0.97 0.43 -0.41
N VAL A 83 0.76 1.75 -0.41
CA VAL A 83 0.12 2.49 -1.50
C VAL A 83 0.98 2.45 -2.77
N GLU A 84 2.28 2.73 -2.65
CA GLU A 84 3.21 2.79 -3.79
C GLU A 84 3.53 1.43 -4.43
N SER A 85 3.38 0.34 -3.68
CA SER A 85 3.59 -1.02 -4.19
C SER A 85 2.35 -1.63 -4.83
N ASP A 86 1.23 -0.93 -4.83
CA ASP A 86 0.00 -1.39 -5.46
C ASP A 86 0.16 -1.41 -6.99
N ASP A 87 -0.32 -2.48 -7.62
CA ASP A 87 -0.30 -2.63 -9.08
C ASP A 87 -1.39 -1.81 -9.79
N LEU A 88 -2.30 -1.19 -9.03
CA LEU A 88 -3.32 -0.30 -9.58
C LEU A 88 -2.67 0.97 -10.14
N LYS A 89 -3.24 1.45 -11.25
CA LYS A 89 -2.78 2.69 -11.87
C LYS A 89 -3.01 3.88 -10.94
N HIS A 90 -1.93 4.43 -10.44
CA HIS A 90 -1.94 5.57 -9.53
C HIS A 90 -0.82 6.56 -9.83
N GLU A 91 -0.97 7.76 -9.32
CA GLU A 91 -0.01 8.85 -9.42
C GLU A 91 0.15 9.49 -8.04
N ARG A 92 1.39 9.64 -7.58
CA ARG A 92 1.69 10.41 -6.38
C ARG A 92 1.45 11.88 -6.66
N VAL A 93 0.50 12.49 -5.95
CA VAL A 93 0.13 13.90 -6.14
C VAL A 93 0.90 14.81 -5.20
N TRP A 94 1.08 14.36 -3.96
CA TRP A 94 1.74 15.17 -2.94
C TRP A 94 2.43 14.30 -1.89
N LEU A 95 3.56 14.78 -1.44
CA LEU A 95 4.34 14.20 -0.35
C LEU A 95 4.75 15.32 0.60
N ASP A 96 4.57 15.11 1.90
CA ASP A 96 4.93 16.11 2.91
C ASP A 96 6.42 16.46 2.84
N PRO A 97 6.78 17.72 2.58
CA PRO A 97 8.17 18.16 2.52
C PRO A 97 8.90 18.08 3.86
N ALA A 98 8.17 17.97 4.98
CA ALA A 98 8.75 17.79 6.30
C ALA A 98 9.27 16.35 6.57
N LEU A 99 9.02 15.39 5.67
CA LEU A 99 9.55 14.03 5.77
C LEU A 99 11.07 14.04 5.59
N GLY A 100 11.78 13.44 6.55
CA GLY A 100 13.23 13.32 6.52
C GLY A 100 13.72 12.29 5.51
N GLU A 101 15.00 12.40 5.10
CA GLU A 101 15.65 11.45 4.19
C GLU A 101 15.61 10.01 4.72
N GLN A 102 15.66 9.84 6.04
CA GLN A 102 15.58 8.52 6.67
C GLN A 102 14.22 7.86 6.46
N GLU A 103 13.13 8.60 6.59
CA GLU A 103 11.77 8.10 6.36
C GLU A 103 11.55 7.74 4.90
N LEU A 104 12.05 8.56 3.97
CA LEU A 104 12.02 8.29 2.54
C LEU A 104 12.84 7.06 2.17
N GLY A 105 14.01 6.88 2.76
CA GLY A 105 14.84 5.68 2.59
C GLY A 105 14.16 4.41 3.08
N LEU A 106 13.51 4.45 4.23
CA LEU A 106 12.71 3.32 4.76
C LEU A 106 11.52 3.00 3.86
N MET A 107 10.85 4.02 3.32
CA MET A 107 9.77 3.83 2.35
C MET A 107 10.26 3.11 1.10
N GLU A 108 11.35 3.58 0.48
CA GLU A 108 11.93 2.94 -0.71
C GLU A 108 12.36 1.50 -0.46
N GLN A 109 12.99 1.23 0.69
CA GLN A 109 13.37 -0.12 1.09
C GLN A 109 12.13 -1.02 1.22
N SER A 110 11.08 -0.53 1.84
CA SER A 110 9.83 -1.25 2.01
C SER A 110 9.14 -1.54 0.68
N ILE A 111 9.13 -0.58 -0.25
CA ILE A 111 8.62 -0.77 -1.62
C ILE A 111 9.39 -1.87 -2.34
N ARG A 112 10.72 -1.84 -2.31
CA ARG A 112 11.58 -2.85 -2.94
C ARG A 112 11.30 -4.24 -2.39
N THR A 113 11.21 -4.36 -1.07
CA THR A 113 10.93 -5.63 -0.39
C THR A 113 9.57 -6.20 -0.79
N ARG A 114 8.52 -5.38 -0.82
CA ARG A 114 7.18 -5.79 -1.23
C ARG A 114 7.14 -6.25 -2.70
N ARG A 115 7.72 -5.47 -3.61
CA ARG A 115 7.80 -5.81 -5.04
C ARG A 115 8.60 -7.09 -5.30
N ASN A 116 9.70 -7.30 -4.58
CA ASN A 116 10.50 -8.53 -4.71
C ASN A 116 9.74 -9.75 -4.19
N ARG A 117 8.99 -9.61 -3.11
CA ARG A 117 8.16 -10.70 -2.57
C ARG A 117 7.07 -11.13 -3.55
N SER A 118 6.38 -10.18 -4.18
CA SER A 118 5.39 -10.47 -5.21
C SER A 118 6.01 -11.21 -6.40
N ARG A 119 7.11 -10.71 -6.95
CA ARG A 119 7.83 -11.34 -8.06
C ARG A 119 8.32 -12.75 -7.74
N ASN A 120 8.78 -12.98 -6.51
CA ASN A 120 9.25 -14.31 -6.10
C ASN A 120 8.09 -15.30 -5.96
N LEU A 121 6.94 -14.88 -5.48
CA LEU A 121 5.73 -15.70 -5.44
C LEU A 121 5.27 -16.08 -6.85
N ASP A 122 5.25 -15.13 -7.79
CA ASP A 122 4.88 -15.41 -9.18
C ASP A 122 5.81 -16.42 -9.83
N ARG A 123 7.12 -16.31 -9.61
CA ARG A 123 8.12 -17.30 -10.08
C ARG A 123 7.92 -18.67 -9.46
N LEU A 124 7.58 -18.73 -8.19
CA LEU A 124 7.30 -19.97 -7.47
C LEU A 124 6.07 -20.68 -8.06
N TRP A 125 4.99 -19.94 -8.31
CA TRP A 125 3.79 -20.46 -8.93
C TRP A 125 4.02 -20.91 -10.37
N GLN A 126 4.82 -20.19 -11.14
CA GLN A 126 5.24 -20.61 -12.48
C GLN A 126 6.04 -21.93 -12.44
N GLY A 127 6.97 -22.07 -11.48
CA GLY A 127 7.72 -23.31 -11.26
C GLY A 127 6.83 -24.50 -10.91
N VAL A 128 5.86 -24.29 -10.01
CA VAL A 128 4.88 -25.32 -9.63
C VAL A 128 4.01 -25.72 -10.83
N GLY A 129 3.55 -24.75 -11.61
CA GLY A 129 2.75 -25.00 -12.81
C GLY A 129 3.52 -25.82 -13.87
N LEU A 130 4.80 -25.49 -14.10
CA LEU A 130 5.68 -26.24 -15.02
C LEU A 130 5.91 -27.66 -14.53
N LEU A 131 6.12 -27.87 -13.24
CA LEU A 131 6.31 -29.19 -12.63
C LEU A 131 5.06 -30.06 -12.76
N PHE A 132 3.89 -29.49 -12.57
CA PHE A 132 2.61 -30.17 -12.77
C PHE A 132 2.40 -30.56 -14.24
N ALA A 133 2.70 -29.64 -15.17
CA ALA A 133 2.61 -29.93 -16.60
C ALA A 133 3.56 -31.05 -17.01
N ALA A 134 4.81 -31.05 -16.51
CA ALA A 134 5.79 -32.09 -16.78
C ALA A 134 5.32 -33.46 -16.25
N LEU A 135 4.75 -33.50 -15.04
CA LEU A 135 4.20 -34.73 -14.47
C LEU A 135 3.02 -35.29 -15.28
N LEU A 136 2.15 -34.41 -15.78
CA LEU A 136 1.03 -34.83 -16.65
C LEU A 136 1.53 -35.42 -17.96
N VAL A 137 2.56 -34.82 -18.60
CA VAL A 137 3.17 -35.36 -19.82
C VAL A 137 3.82 -36.71 -19.58
N LEU A 138 4.57 -36.84 -18.45
CA LEU A 138 5.19 -38.13 -18.08
C LEU A 138 4.14 -39.23 -17.87
N ARG A 139 3.03 -38.88 -17.24
CA ARG A 139 1.90 -39.80 -17.03
C ARG A 139 1.25 -40.19 -18.36
N MET A 140 1.09 -39.27 -19.30
CA MET A 140 0.53 -39.58 -20.64
C MET A 140 1.46 -40.47 -21.46
N LEU A 141 2.78 -40.37 -21.28
CA LEU A 141 3.79 -41.23 -21.93
C LEU A 141 3.93 -42.59 -21.27
N GLY A 142 3.18 -42.91 -20.22
CA GLY A 142 3.20 -44.20 -19.54
C GLY A 142 4.47 -44.46 -18.72
N LEU A 143 5.20 -43.39 -18.36
CA LEU A 143 6.45 -43.50 -17.60
C LEU A 143 6.22 -43.54 -16.08
N PHE A 144 4.97 -43.42 -15.64
CA PHE A 144 4.48 -43.60 -14.25
C PHE A 144 3.10 -44.23 -14.25
#